data_20d81fc77dee9325f043c03dcc484ef0
#
_entry.id   20d81fc77dee9325f043c03dcc484ef0
#
_cell.length_a   1.000
_cell.length_b   1.000
_cell.length_c   1.000
_cell.angle_alpha   90.00
_cell.angle_beta   90.00
_cell.angle_gamma   90.00
#
_symmetry.space_group_name_H-M   'P 1'
#
loop_
_entity.id
_entity.type
_entity.pdbx_description
1 polymer ?
#
loop_
_entity_poly.entity_id
_entity_poly.type
_entity_poly.pdbx_seq_one_letter_code
_entity_poly.pdbx_strand_id
1 'polypeptide(L)'
;MKTDKKTKITILLVLAALSFNAAADDDEILLPDISTTILKTDDGINVEKEAVPDFRTILPETGSELPDIADAGLAPDAFIPPKTDYTADAPDGKEAVASDVFIEGSVGGGYPGLFSGDFSVYRNEGAEPFSLKFSHLTENGYGRHSASDGFSTSVTSLSGQKRFAFTDKLRLDLEGVYSTKTDGLQGKSPLFYTLYNQNISASADFIWDIDERMKLSSDMGVIFNNQFAGYNVALPNGVSGSSICFMAKPRVSFLYALPFENGTELDMLARAGYDGGTNQNRVSAGLALDYIIADYGTASASVDVVWTKNMASPIAVPFQLGFKTGSAVSVIGTVFGGLKSSSADFAALQQTIPYMFTNFKPFEETLWFASADLTLPFEFSRDGGETPAFAIKKIEPAFKVDFEKTAFGNKSLSLFSVDTVTGLMTAQLAERLAIDTSFSTTFSFLIGGTVDLNLSAGWKGCWFDKDVLEESHLLMFKLGVSDENGSWGVETDVTVSFMDKVPDVGFSAFYKLTNAMRLELKLVDFVKLVMGEDRILCGEYIQRGGYAALYVKIFF
;
A
#
# COMPACT_ATOMS: atom_id res chain seq x y z
N MET A 1 -8.27 35.93 -0.73
CA MET A 1 -9.38 36.12 0.25
C MET A 1 -8.89 35.57 1.60
N LYS A 2 -8.66 36.38 2.61
CA LYS A 2 -8.17 35.91 3.91
C LYS A 2 -9.30 35.14 4.60
N THR A 3 -9.22 33.83 4.61
CA THR A 3 -10.13 32.99 5.41
C THR A 3 -9.91 33.27 6.89
N ASP A 4 -10.95 33.68 7.56
CA ASP A 4 -10.94 34.09 8.96
C ASP A 4 -10.49 32.93 9.85
N LYS A 5 -9.53 33.19 10.76
CA LYS A 5 -9.03 32.20 11.74
C LYS A 5 -10.14 31.49 12.51
N LYS A 6 -11.29 32.16 12.70
CA LYS A 6 -12.47 31.58 13.37
C LYS A 6 -13.08 30.43 12.60
N THR A 7 -13.10 30.47 11.26
CA THR A 7 -13.67 29.39 10.42
C THR A 7 -12.82 28.11 10.50
N LYS A 8 -11.49 28.23 10.56
CA LYS A 8 -10.58 27.08 10.71
C LYS A 8 -10.75 26.39 12.06
N ILE A 9 -10.93 27.17 13.14
CA ILE A 9 -11.15 26.62 14.49
C ILE A 9 -12.53 25.96 14.61
N THR A 10 -13.56 26.51 13.96
CA THR A 10 -14.91 25.94 13.98
C THR A 10 -14.97 24.58 13.26
N ILE A 11 -14.28 24.43 12.13
CA ILE A 11 -14.19 23.14 11.40
C ILE A 11 -13.47 22.10 12.27
N LEU A 12 -12.37 22.49 12.93
CA LEU A 12 -11.62 21.57 13.81
C LEU A 12 -12.45 21.12 15.01
N LEU A 13 -13.24 22.04 15.60
CA LEU A 13 -14.14 21.75 16.73
C LEU A 13 -15.33 20.87 16.32
N VAL A 14 -15.88 21.05 15.13
CA VAL A 14 -16.97 20.21 14.62
C VAL A 14 -16.48 18.78 14.33
N LEU A 15 -15.28 18.64 13.76
CA LEU A 15 -14.65 17.34 13.54
C LEU A 15 -14.31 16.63 14.87
N ALA A 16 -13.80 17.37 15.86
CA ALA A 16 -13.54 16.84 17.18
C ALA A 16 -14.82 16.44 17.93
N ALA A 17 -15.93 17.17 17.74
CA ALA A 17 -17.21 16.87 18.37
C ALA A 17 -17.90 15.63 17.76
N LEU A 18 -17.64 15.33 16.50
CA LEU A 18 -18.15 14.11 15.85
C LEU A 18 -17.42 12.85 16.34
N SER A 19 -16.18 12.96 16.79
CA SER A 19 -15.39 11.83 17.31
C SER A 19 -15.69 11.47 18.77
N PHE A 20 -16.40 12.32 19.54
CA PHE A 20 -16.63 12.08 20.98
C PHE A 20 -17.96 11.38 21.34
N ASN A 21 -18.83 11.09 20.38
CA ASN A 21 -20.17 10.53 20.68
C ASN A 21 -20.33 9.02 20.47
N ALA A 22 -19.25 8.28 20.22
CA ALA A 22 -19.31 6.84 20.12
C ALA A 22 -18.72 6.19 21.39
N ALA A 23 -19.59 5.94 22.38
CA ALA A 23 -19.21 5.17 23.57
C ALA A 23 -19.25 3.67 23.26
N ALA A 24 -18.22 2.98 23.65
CA ALA A 24 -17.89 1.60 23.37
C ALA A 24 -18.54 0.62 24.36
N ASP A 25 -18.68 -0.62 23.92
CA ASP A 25 -18.68 -1.80 24.78
C ASP A 25 -17.63 -2.78 24.28
N ASP A 26 -16.90 -3.37 25.23
CA ASP A 26 -15.69 -4.15 25.03
C ASP A 26 -15.96 -5.54 24.47
N ASP A 27 -15.14 -5.97 23.51
CA ASP A 27 -14.48 -7.27 23.45
C ASP A 27 -13.62 -7.42 22.18
N GLU A 28 -12.42 -7.93 22.37
CA GLU A 28 -11.23 -7.84 21.56
C GLU A 28 -11.04 -8.86 20.45
N ILE A 29 -10.32 -8.53 19.36
CA ILE A 29 -9.31 -9.38 18.69
C ILE A 29 -8.42 -8.55 17.75
N LEU A 30 -7.13 -8.91 17.70
CA LEU A 30 -5.96 -8.16 17.22
C LEU A 30 -5.39 -8.58 15.90
N LEU A 31 -4.80 -7.65 15.17
CA LEU A 31 -3.78 -7.91 14.15
C LEU A 31 -2.67 -6.89 14.07
N PRO A 32 -1.52 -7.37 13.58
CA PRO A 32 -0.32 -6.56 13.56
C PRO A 32 -0.10 -5.82 12.25
N ASP A 33 0.37 -4.61 12.41
CA ASP A 33 0.91 -3.78 11.34
C ASP A 33 2.41 -4.07 11.20
N ILE A 34 2.87 -4.54 10.04
CA ILE A 34 4.29 -4.63 9.74
C ILE A 34 4.68 -3.33 9.08
N SER A 35 5.03 -2.33 9.85
CA SER A 35 5.58 -1.10 9.30
C SER A 35 7.02 -1.29 8.86
N THR A 36 7.28 -1.45 7.60
CA THR A 36 8.61 -1.21 7.04
C THR A 36 8.84 0.28 6.93
N THR A 37 9.59 0.79 7.86
CA THR A 37 10.02 2.18 7.84
C THR A 37 11.05 2.41 6.75
N ILE A 38 10.75 3.28 5.83
CA ILE A 38 11.65 3.69 4.78
C ILE A 38 12.18 5.07 5.12
N LEU A 39 13.49 5.17 5.22
CA LEU A 39 14.16 6.44 5.37
C LEU A 39 13.98 7.26 4.10
N LYS A 40 13.45 8.47 4.26
CA LYS A 40 13.47 9.46 3.22
C LYS A 40 14.91 9.94 3.07
N THR A 41 15.54 9.64 1.95
CA THR A 41 16.80 10.27 1.60
C THR A 41 16.50 11.57 0.89
N ASP A 42 17.35 12.59 1.07
CA ASP A 42 17.21 13.89 0.42
C ASP A 42 17.30 13.85 -1.11
N ASP A 43 17.70 12.71 -1.65
CA ASP A 43 17.68 12.46 -3.08
C ASP A 43 16.26 12.27 -3.65
N GLY A 44 15.22 12.57 -2.87
CA GLY A 44 13.85 12.47 -3.32
C GLY A 44 13.35 11.02 -3.50
N ILE A 45 14.10 10.03 -3.04
CA ILE A 45 13.65 8.64 -3.00
C ILE A 45 12.56 8.56 -1.94
N ASN A 46 11.33 8.82 -2.36
CA ASN A 46 10.20 8.18 -1.71
C ASN A 46 10.31 6.71 -2.09
N VAL A 47 11.05 5.94 -1.30
CA VAL A 47 10.79 4.51 -1.33
C VAL A 47 9.41 4.41 -0.74
N GLU A 48 8.42 4.13 -1.59
CA GLU A 48 7.08 3.87 -1.11
C GLU A 48 7.19 2.91 0.08
N LYS A 49 6.50 3.26 1.15
CA LYS A 49 6.09 2.24 2.10
C LYS A 49 5.51 1.13 1.23
N GLU A 50 6.12 -0.04 1.22
CA GLU A 50 5.31 -1.21 1.11
C GLU A 50 4.43 -1.14 2.37
N ALA A 51 3.32 -0.45 2.24
CA ALA A 51 2.25 -0.56 3.19
C ALA A 51 1.97 -2.05 3.20
N VAL A 52 2.15 -2.68 4.35
CA VAL A 52 1.45 -3.92 4.60
C VAL A 52 0.02 -3.59 4.25
N PRO A 53 -0.54 -4.28 3.27
CA PRO A 53 -1.88 -3.94 2.84
C PRO A 53 -2.75 -4.04 4.08
N ASP A 54 -3.39 -2.95 4.42
CA ASP A 54 -4.52 -2.97 5.33
C ASP A 54 -5.40 -4.13 4.84
N PHE A 55 -5.77 -5.06 5.72
CA PHE A 55 -6.64 -6.16 5.33
C PHE A 55 -7.91 -5.68 4.63
N ARG A 56 -8.26 -4.43 4.83
CA ARG A 56 -9.34 -3.72 4.16
C ARG A 56 -9.01 -3.33 2.73
N THR A 57 -7.73 -3.17 2.39
CA THR A 57 -7.26 -2.98 1.01
C THR A 57 -6.98 -4.31 0.31
N ILE A 58 -6.97 -5.42 1.04
CA ILE A 58 -6.84 -6.77 0.48
C ILE A 58 -8.14 -7.23 -0.16
N LEU A 59 -9.28 -6.80 0.35
CA LEU A 59 -10.52 -6.95 -0.39
C LEU A 59 -10.40 -6.07 -1.62
N PRO A 60 -10.36 -6.67 -2.83
CA PRO A 60 -10.12 -5.87 -4.00
C PRO A 60 -11.22 -4.82 -4.05
N GLU A 61 -10.84 -3.59 -4.00
CA GLU A 61 -11.66 -2.49 -4.48
C GLU A 61 -11.85 -2.69 -5.98
N THR A 62 -12.46 -3.81 -6.34
CA THR A 62 -12.75 -4.12 -7.72
C THR A 62 -13.92 -3.29 -8.16
N GLY A 63 -13.63 -2.32 -8.92
CA GLY A 63 -14.55 -1.77 -9.91
C GLY A 63 -15.36 -0.57 -9.50
N SER A 64 -15.18 0.02 -8.34
CA SER A 64 -15.74 1.32 -8.02
C SER A 64 -14.70 2.39 -7.72
N GLU A 65 -13.43 2.07 -7.82
CA GLU A 65 -12.48 3.14 -8.00
C GLU A 65 -12.82 3.81 -9.32
N LEU A 66 -13.35 5.01 -9.21
CA LEU A 66 -13.08 5.99 -10.25
C LEU A 66 -11.58 5.91 -10.45
N PRO A 67 -11.08 5.58 -11.65
CA PRO A 67 -9.72 5.97 -11.93
C PRO A 67 -9.71 7.45 -11.58
N ASP A 68 -8.91 7.82 -10.60
CA ASP A 68 -8.70 9.22 -10.32
C ASP A 68 -8.32 9.79 -11.68
N ILE A 69 -9.19 10.62 -12.28
CA ILE A 69 -8.94 11.12 -13.64
C ILE A 69 -7.70 11.98 -13.63
N ALA A 70 -7.34 12.55 -12.48
CA ALA A 70 -6.01 13.11 -12.25
C ALA A 70 -4.90 12.06 -12.42
N ASP A 71 -5.16 10.78 -12.09
CA ASP A 71 -4.25 9.65 -12.33
C ASP A 71 -4.50 8.92 -13.64
N ALA A 72 -5.59 9.17 -14.36
CA ALA A 72 -5.76 8.63 -15.72
C ALA A 72 -4.76 9.22 -16.73
N GLY A 73 -4.08 10.27 -16.38
CA GLY A 73 -2.92 10.83 -17.09
C GLY A 73 -1.56 10.48 -16.46
N LEU A 74 -1.59 10.07 -15.20
CA LEU A 74 -0.45 9.55 -14.50
C LEU A 74 -0.68 8.04 -14.44
N ALA A 75 0.11 7.27 -15.19
CA ALA A 75 0.40 5.90 -14.76
C ALA A 75 0.61 5.97 -13.24
N PRO A 76 0.08 5.02 -12.43
CA PRO A 76 0.37 4.95 -10.99
C PRO A 76 1.84 5.24 -10.89
N ASP A 77 2.24 6.24 -10.10
CA ASP A 77 3.57 6.81 -10.14
C ASP A 77 4.54 5.69 -10.40
N ALA A 78 4.78 5.47 -11.69
CA ALA A 78 5.77 4.50 -12.11
C ALA A 78 6.97 4.96 -11.33
N PHE A 79 7.44 4.17 -10.38
CA PHE A 79 8.58 4.46 -9.54
C PHE A 79 9.55 5.28 -10.39
N ILE A 80 9.44 6.61 -10.29
CA ILE A 80 10.39 7.52 -10.90
C ILE A 80 11.51 7.55 -9.88
N PRO A 81 12.57 6.78 -10.10
CA PRO A 81 13.73 6.88 -9.23
C PRO A 81 14.18 8.32 -9.26
N PRO A 82 14.66 8.83 -8.14
CA PRO A 82 15.11 10.20 -8.06
C PRO A 82 16.12 10.45 -9.16
N LYS A 83 16.01 11.60 -9.76
CA LYS A 83 17.03 12.15 -10.63
C LYS A 83 18.28 12.37 -9.78
N THR A 84 19.11 11.37 -9.67
CA THR A 84 20.42 11.51 -9.08
C THR A 84 21.28 12.18 -10.14
N ASP A 85 21.55 13.47 -9.98
CA ASP A 85 22.63 14.15 -10.71
C ASP A 85 23.97 13.55 -10.21
N TYR A 86 24.28 12.34 -10.67
CA TYR A 86 25.62 11.80 -10.53
C TYR A 86 26.52 12.51 -11.53
N THR A 87 26.97 13.70 -11.20
CA THR A 87 28.22 14.21 -11.74
C THR A 87 29.33 13.41 -11.05
N ALA A 88 29.65 12.24 -11.59
CA ALA A 88 30.92 11.63 -11.29
C ALA A 88 31.97 12.65 -11.71
N ASP A 89 32.79 13.10 -10.78
CA ASP A 89 34.03 13.81 -11.10
C ASP A 89 34.87 12.90 -12.02
N ALA A 90 34.71 13.10 -13.30
CA ALA A 90 35.50 12.36 -14.29
C ALA A 90 36.96 12.83 -14.17
N PRO A 91 37.90 11.97 -13.88
CA PRO A 91 39.29 12.32 -14.02
C PRO A 91 39.55 12.60 -15.49
N ASP A 92 40.03 13.79 -15.78
CA ASP A 92 40.50 14.28 -17.07
C ASP A 92 39.46 14.46 -18.20
N GLY A 93 38.74 15.56 -18.19
CA GLY A 93 38.39 16.31 -19.42
C GLY A 93 37.57 15.64 -20.50
N LYS A 94 37.00 14.47 -20.28
CA LYS A 94 35.96 13.85 -21.13
C LYS A 94 34.61 14.06 -20.48
N GLU A 95 33.73 14.79 -21.16
CA GLU A 95 32.31 14.82 -20.79
C GLU A 95 31.86 13.37 -20.66
N ALA A 96 31.51 12.96 -19.43
CA ALA A 96 30.89 11.67 -19.20
C ALA A 96 29.54 11.72 -19.91
N VAL A 97 29.34 10.91 -20.93
CA VAL A 97 28.04 10.68 -21.54
C VAL A 97 27.20 10.10 -20.43
N ALA A 98 26.20 10.85 -19.95
CA ALA A 98 25.29 10.39 -18.93
C ALA A 98 24.68 9.05 -19.39
N SER A 99 24.83 8.02 -18.58
CA SER A 99 24.25 6.71 -18.89
C SER A 99 22.74 6.85 -18.75
N ASP A 100 21.99 6.55 -19.82
CA ASP A 100 20.52 6.49 -19.78
C ASP A 100 20.00 5.33 -18.94
N VAL A 101 20.86 4.45 -18.45
CA VAL A 101 20.51 3.23 -17.72
C VAL A 101 21.16 3.27 -16.35
N PHE A 102 20.32 3.11 -15.33
CA PHE A 102 20.74 3.05 -13.94
C PHE A 102 20.68 1.62 -13.43
N ILE A 103 21.58 1.28 -12.54
CA ILE A 103 21.66 -0.01 -11.89
C ILE A 103 21.75 0.21 -10.38
N GLU A 104 20.88 -0.45 -9.64
CA GLU A 104 20.91 -0.46 -8.18
C GLU A 104 20.97 -1.89 -7.69
N GLY A 105 21.69 -2.11 -6.61
CA GLY A 105 21.71 -3.40 -5.94
C GLY A 105 21.83 -3.26 -4.44
N SER A 106 21.18 -4.17 -3.72
CA SER A 106 21.41 -4.31 -2.29
C SER A 106 21.61 -5.77 -1.92
N VAL A 107 22.48 -6.00 -0.96
CA VAL A 107 22.63 -7.31 -0.32
C VAL A 107 22.75 -7.11 1.18
N GLY A 108 22.05 -7.94 1.94
CA GLY A 108 22.04 -7.87 3.38
C GLY A 108 21.90 -9.21 4.03
N GLY A 109 22.32 -9.28 5.29
CA GLY A 109 22.16 -10.46 6.11
C GLY A 109 22.05 -10.09 7.58
N GLY A 110 21.48 -10.99 8.37
CA GLY A 110 21.20 -10.67 9.76
C GLY A 110 20.88 -11.86 10.63
N TYR A 111 20.63 -11.56 11.91
CA TYR A 111 20.22 -12.52 12.91
C TYR A 111 18.68 -12.44 13.10
N PRO A 112 17.96 -13.56 13.27
CA PRO A 112 18.46 -14.93 13.51
C PRO A 112 18.81 -15.74 12.26
N GLY A 113 18.58 -15.28 11.06
CA GLY A 113 18.90 -16.03 9.86
C GLY A 113 18.33 -15.35 8.62
N LEU A 114 18.42 -14.02 8.60
CA LEU A 114 17.95 -13.22 7.49
C LEU A 114 19.00 -13.12 6.39
N PHE A 115 18.56 -13.29 5.17
CA PHE A 115 19.30 -12.93 3.96
C PHE A 115 18.35 -12.19 3.01
N SER A 116 18.82 -11.09 2.44
CA SER A 116 18.08 -10.32 1.45
C SER A 116 19.00 -9.86 0.33
N GLY A 117 18.50 -9.86 -0.88
CA GLY A 117 19.18 -9.33 -2.05
C GLY A 117 18.19 -8.72 -3.03
N ASP A 118 18.45 -7.49 -3.44
CA ASP A 118 17.66 -6.77 -4.43
C ASP A 118 18.57 -6.30 -5.54
N PHE A 119 18.04 -6.29 -6.75
CA PHE A 119 18.74 -5.80 -7.94
C PHE A 119 17.71 -5.17 -8.87
N SER A 120 18.00 -3.97 -9.35
CA SER A 120 17.17 -3.28 -10.32
C SER A 120 18.00 -2.64 -11.44
N VAL A 121 17.44 -2.68 -12.64
CA VAL A 121 17.96 -1.99 -13.83
C VAL A 121 16.81 -1.21 -14.42
N TYR A 122 17.01 0.07 -14.67
CA TYR A 122 15.94 0.91 -15.18
C TYR A 122 16.45 2.05 -16.06
N ARG A 123 15.56 2.55 -16.91
CA ARG A 123 15.72 3.77 -17.69
C ARG A 123 14.46 4.61 -17.50
N ASN A 124 14.63 5.83 -17.02
CA ASN A 124 13.49 6.73 -16.75
C ASN A 124 13.21 7.68 -17.90
N GLU A 125 14.25 8.06 -18.65
CA GLU A 125 14.17 9.05 -19.70
C GLU A 125 14.21 8.40 -21.08
N GLY A 126 13.70 9.11 -22.10
CA GLY A 126 13.65 8.65 -23.48
C GLY A 126 12.28 8.12 -23.91
N ALA A 127 12.20 7.70 -25.18
CA ALA A 127 10.95 7.23 -25.79
C ALA A 127 10.44 5.89 -25.24
N GLU A 128 11.31 5.13 -24.61
CA GLU A 128 11.02 3.76 -24.15
C GLU A 128 11.57 3.51 -22.73
N PRO A 129 10.96 4.09 -21.69
CA PRO A 129 11.33 3.79 -20.32
C PRO A 129 11.07 2.31 -19.99
N PHE A 130 11.92 1.73 -19.18
CA PHE A 130 11.77 0.37 -18.70
C PHE A 130 12.33 0.21 -17.28
N SER A 131 11.82 -0.77 -16.55
CA SER A 131 12.43 -1.24 -15.31
C SER A 131 12.41 -2.77 -15.25
N LEU A 132 13.42 -3.33 -14.62
CA LEU A 132 13.50 -4.73 -14.25
C LEU A 132 14.00 -4.79 -12.82
N LYS A 133 13.24 -5.43 -11.94
CA LYS A 133 13.58 -5.57 -10.52
C LYS A 133 13.52 -7.04 -10.11
N PHE A 134 14.56 -7.49 -9.46
CA PHE A 134 14.63 -8.77 -8.77
C PHE A 134 14.74 -8.52 -7.27
N SER A 135 14.03 -9.28 -6.46
CA SER A 135 14.20 -9.28 -5.01
C SER A 135 14.13 -10.69 -4.44
N HIS A 136 14.92 -10.94 -3.43
CA HIS A 136 14.92 -12.17 -2.67
C HIS A 136 15.08 -11.89 -1.19
N LEU A 137 14.21 -12.46 -0.37
CA LEU A 137 14.26 -12.41 1.09
C LEU A 137 14.10 -13.82 1.63
N THR A 138 14.98 -14.22 2.53
CA THR A 138 14.84 -15.45 3.32
C THR A 138 15.05 -15.14 4.78
N GLU A 139 14.13 -15.59 5.61
CA GLU A 139 14.21 -15.56 7.07
C GLU A 139 14.17 -17.00 7.58
N ASN A 140 15.28 -17.44 8.15
CA ASN A 140 15.43 -18.76 8.77
C ASN A 140 15.36 -18.65 10.29
N GLY A 141 14.17 -18.41 10.79
CA GLY A 141 13.87 -18.05 12.16
C GLY A 141 13.48 -16.59 12.30
N TYR A 142 12.73 -16.26 13.33
CA TYR A 142 12.41 -14.88 13.73
C TYR A 142 12.19 -14.79 15.24
N GLY A 143 12.59 -13.65 15.81
CA GLY A 143 12.68 -13.52 17.24
C GLY A 143 13.65 -14.57 17.82
N ARG A 144 13.13 -15.43 18.71
CA ARG A 144 13.89 -16.54 19.32
C ARG A 144 13.54 -17.92 18.76
N HIS A 145 12.73 -17.97 17.73
CA HIS A 145 12.27 -19.21 17.12
C HIS A 145 13.15 -19.64 15.96
N SER A 146 13.35 -20.94 15.83
CA SER A 146 14.23 -21.50 14.80
C SER A 146 13.46 -21.95 13.56
N ALA A 147 14.14 -22.00 12.42
CA ALA A 147 13.59 -22.52 11.18
C ALA A 147 13.17 -24.00 11.29
N SER A 148 13.87 -24.80 12.13
CA SER A 148 13.54 -26.21 12.36
C SER A 148 12.15 -26.43 12.96
N ASP A 149 11.64 -25.42 13.66
CA ASP A 149 10.32 -25.43 14.29
C ASP A 149 9.23 -24.88 13.35
N GLY A 150 9.56 -24.68 12.07
CA GLY A 150 8.65 -24.13 11.07
C GLY A 150 8.60 -22.60 11.05
N PHE A 151 9.53 -21.91 11.70
CA PHE A 151 9.62 -20.47 11.69
C PHE A 151 10.55 -20.01 10.55
N SER A 152 10.07 -20.14 9.33
CA SER A 152 10.83 -19.72 8.15
C SER A 152 9.92 -19.10 7.11
N THR A 153 10.48 -18.17 6.35
CA THR A 153 9.84 -17.64 5.16
C THR A 153 10.86 -17.38 4.08
N SER A 154 10.45 -17.51 2.84
CA SER A 154 11.26 -17.10 1.69
C SER A 154 10.34 -16.45 0.66
N VAL A 155 10.74 -15.29 0.16
CA VAL A 155 10.03 -14.55 -0.89
C VAL A 155 11.02 -14.25 -1.99
N THR A 156 10.67 -14.60 -3.22
CA THR A 156 11.44 -14.21 -4.42
C THR A 156 10.48 -13.55 -5.38
N SER A 157 10.86 -12.39 -5.89
CA SER A 157 10.07 -11.64 -6.86
C SER A 157 10.93 -11.18 -8.03
N LEU A 158 10.36 -11.23 -9.22
CA LEU A 158 10.89 -10.65 -10.43
C LEU A 158 9.77 -9.81 -11.05
N SER A 159 10.00 -8.52 -11.22
CA SER A 159 9.04 -7.63 -11.88
C SER A 159 9.72 -6.88 -13.03
N GLY A 160 8.95 -6.57 -14.04
CA GLY A 160 9.42 -5.80 -15.18
C GLY A 160 8.32 -4.94 -15.76
N GLN A 161 8.69 -3.74 -16.17
CA GLN A 161 7.82 -2.79 -16.84
C GLN A 161 8.50 -2.28 -18.09
N LYS A 162 7.74 -2.06 -19.15
CA LYS A 162 8.24 -1.42 -20.37
C LYS A 162 7.14 -0.63 -21.06
N ARG A 163 7.47 0.61 -21.42
CA ARG A 163 6.63 1.47 -22.25
C ARG A 163 7.10 1.42 -23.72
N PHE A 164 6.14 1.30 -24.61
CA PHE A 164 6.31 1.45 -26.05
C PHE A 164 5.51 2.66 -26.52
N ALA A 165 6.19 3.70 -26.93
CA ALA A 165 5.59 4.87 -27.57
C ALA A 165 5.60 4.66 -29.09
N PHE A 166 4.44 4.35 -29.69
CA PHE A 166 4.32 4.18 -31.13
C PHE A 166 4.23 5.54 -31.84
N THR A 167 3.58 6.49 -31.19
CA THR A 167 3.47 7.90 -31.59
C THR A 167 3.35 8.76 -30.32
N ASP A 168 3.36 10.08 -30.45
CA ASP A 168 3.12 11.00 -29.34
C ASP A 168 1.73 10.82 -28.70
N LYS A 169 0.81 10.16 -29.39
CA LYS A 169 -0.59 9.94 -28.97
C LYS A 169 -0.94 8.50 -28.66
N LEU A 170 -0.05 7.56 -28.97
CA LEU A 170 -0.33 6.14 -28.88
C LEU A 170 0.77 5.42 -28.16
N ARG A 171 0.45 4.82 -27.02
CA ARG A 171 1.41 4.06 -26.22
C ARG A 171 0.83 2.74 -25.71
N LEU A 172 1.72 1.82 -25.42
CA LEU A 172 1.44 0.55 -24.78
C LEU A 172 2.39 0.40 -23.59
N ASP A 173 1.84 0.29 -22.42
CA ASP A 173 2.57 0.00 -21.20
C ASP A 173 2.39 -1.48 -20.85
N LEU A 174 3.49 -2.20 -20.69
CA LEU A 174 3.49 -3.61 -20.27
C LEU A 174 4.10 -3.74 -18.89
N GLU A 175 3.45 -4.52 -18.06
CA GLU A 175 3.98 -4.90 -16.75
C GLU A 175 3.88 -6.40 -16.56
N GLY A 176 4.83 -6.98 -15.84
CA GLY A 176 4.83 -8.38 -15.47
C GLY A 176 5.47 -8.59 -14.11
N VAL A 177 4.85 -9.44 -13.29
CA VAL A 177 5.38 -9.84 -11.99
C VAL A 177 5.31 -11.35 -11.86
N TYR A 178 6.42 -11.94 -11.46
CA TYR A 178 6.50 -13.31 -10.97
C TYR A 178 6.94 -13.28 -9.52
N SER A 179 6.22 -13.94 -8.64
CA SER A 179 6.64 -14.07 -7.25
C SER A 179 6.39 -15.47 -6.71
N THR A 180 7.28 -15.90 -5.83
CA THR A 180 7.12 -17.11 -5.03
C THR A 180 7.28 -16.77 -3.57
N LYS A 181 6.43 -17.35 -2.74
CA LYS A 181 6.47 -17.21 -1.29
C LYS A 181 6.35 -18.57 -0.65
N THR A 182 7.21 -18.84 0.31
CA THR A 182 7.20 -20.08 1.11
C THR A 182 7.11 -19.68 2.57
N ASP A 183 6.13 -20.24 3.27
CA ASP A 183 5.91 -19.99 4.70
C ASP A 183 5.91 -21.32 5.45
N GLY A 184 6.78 -21.46 6.44
CA GLY A 184 6.72 -22.53 7.42
C GLY A 184 5.54 -22.32 8.39
N LEU A 185 4.89 -23.38 8.83
CA LEU A 185 3.63 -23.32 9.58
C LEU A 185 3.81 -23.40 11.10
N GLN A 186 5.02 -23.11 11.62
CA GLN A 186 5.30 -23.00 13.06
C GLN A 186 4.86 -24.23 13.89
N GLY A 187 4.77 -25.41 13.25
CA GLY A 187 4.23 -26.59 13.90
C GLY A 187 2.75 -26.52 14.30
N LYS A 188 2.02 -25.51 13.85
CA LYS A 188 0.59 -25.29 14.22
C LYS A 188 -0.37 -26.16 13.44
N SER A 189 -0.02 -26.54 12.22
CA SER A 189 -0.85 -27.43 11.41
C SER A 189 -0.57 -28.91 11.71
N PRO A 190 -1.61 -29.73 11.97
CA PRO A 190 -1.44 -31.18 12.14
C PRO A 190 -1.21 -31.92 10.82
N LEU A 191 -1.53 -31.32 9.69
CA LEU A 191 -1.47 -31.95 8.37
C LEU A 191 -0.33 -31.42 7.51
N PHE A 192 -0.01 -30.14 7.65
CA PHE A 192 0.91 -29.43 6.77
C PHE A 192 2.12 -28.92 7.55
N TYR A 193 3.26 -28.79 6.88
CA TYR A 193 4.47 -28.21 7.48
C TYR A 193 4.91 -26.91 6.80
N THR A 194 4.41 -26.64 5.58
CA THR A 194 4.75 -25.41 4.83
C THR A 194 3.66 -25.07 3.81
N LEU A 195 3.54 -23.80 3.46
CA LEU A 195 2.74 -23.29 2.35
C LEU A 195 3.66 -22.71 1.28
N TYR A 196 3.37 -23.04 0.03
CA TYR A 196 4.01 -22.49 -1.16
C TYR A 196 2.98 -21.69 -1.94
N ASN A 197 3.33 -20.49 -2.31
CA ASN A 197 2.50 -19.60 -3.09
C ASN A 197 3.29 -19.11 -4.30
N GLN A 198 2.78 -19.35 -5.50
CA GLN A 198 3.36 -18.88 -6.77
C GLN A 198 2.36 -17.96 -7.44
N ASN A 199 2.80 -16.75 -7.77
CA ASN A 199 1.99 -15.78 -8.48
C ASN A 199 2.68 -15.36 -9.77
N ILE A 200 1.88 -15.28 -10.83
CA ILE A 200 2.25 -14.66 -12.10
C ILE A 200 1.16 -13.66 -12.41
N SER A 201 1.51 -12.39 -12.56
CA SER A 201 0.62 -11.37 -13.06
C SER A 201 1.25 -10.67 -14.26
N ALA A 202 0.41 -10.28 -15.20
CA ALA A 202 0.83 -9.45 -16.32
C ALA A 202 -0.31 -8.49 -16.66
N SER A 203 0.04 -7.26 -17.00
CA SER A 203 -0.89 -6.27 -17.54
C SER A 203 -0.37 -5.66 -18.84
N ALA A 204 -1.31 -5.20 -19.65
CA ALA A 204 -1.05 -4.49 -20.89
C ALA A 204 -2.03 -3.33 -20.98
N ASP A 205 -1.50 -2.10 -20.85
CA ASP A 205 -2.27 -0.88 -20.88
C ASP A 205 -2.05 -0.17 -22.20
N PHE A 206 -3.07 -0.18 -23.04
CA PHE A 206 -3.09 0.53 -24.32
C PHE A 206 -3.77 1.88 -24.11
N ILE A 207 -3.09 2.95 -24.46
CA ILE A 207 -3.56 4.32 -24.29
C ILE A 207 -3.44 5.05 -25.62
N TRP A 208 -4.58 5.63 -26.05
CA TRP A 208 -4.66 6.41 -27.27
C TRP A 208 -5.31 7.78 -27.02
N ASP A 209 -4.49 8.82 -27.05
CA ASP A 209 -4.91 10.21 -27.01
C ASP A 209 -5.37 10.61 -28.44
N ILE A 210 -6.66 10.44 -28.72
CA ILE A 210 -7.26 10.68 -30.05
C ILE A 210 -7.08 12.15 -30.42
N ASP A 211 -7.42 13.04 -29.52
CA ASP A 211 -7.17 14.48 -29.60
C ASP A 211 -6.99 15.06 -28.17
N GLU A 212 -6.97 16.40 -28.04
CA GLU A 212 -6.79 17.09 -26.76
C GLU A 212 -7.94 16.86 -25.76
N ARG A 213 -9.07 16.30 -26.20
CA ARG A 213 -10.28 16.10 -25.40
C ARG A 213 -10.71 14.66 -25.30
N MET A 214 -10.19 13.80 -26.14
CA MET A 214 -10.65 12.42 -26.23
C MET A 214 -9.52 11.44 -26.01
N LYS A 215 -9.70 10.56 -25.05
CA LYS A 215 -8.74 9.50 -24.72
C LYS A 215 -9.46 8.16 -24.65
N LEU A 216 -8.91 7.16 -25.31
CA LEU A 216 -9.31 5.77 -25.21
C LEU A 216 -8.22 5.00 -24.47
N SER A 217 -8.59 4.27 -23.43
CA SER A 217 -7.68 3.34 -22.78
C SER A 217 -8.29 1.94 -22.71
N SER A 218 -7.42 0.95 -22.83
CA SER A 218 -7.80 -0.46 -22.67
C SER A 218 -6.72 -1.15 -21.86
N ASP A 219 -7.09 -1.67 -20.72
CA ASP A 219 -6.25 -2.46 -19.84
C ASP A 219 -6.65 -3.94 -19.94
N MET A 220 -5.66 -4.81 -19.97
CA MET A 220 -5.84 -6.26 -19.88
C MET A 220 -4.90 -6.84 -18.82
N GLY A 221 -5.45 -7.08 -17.64
CA GLY A 221 -4.75 -7.79 -16.57
C GLY A 221 -5.00 -9.29 -16.62
N VAL A 222 -3.97 -10.10 -16.35
CA VAL A 222 -4.08 -11.54 -16.11
C VAL A 222 -3.34 -11.90 -14.84
N ILE A 223 -3.95 -12.75 -14.01
CA ILE A 223 -3.38 -13.24 -12.77
C ILE A 223 -3.49 -14.76 -12.75
N PHE A 224 -2.38 -15.42 -12.47
CA PHE A 224 -2.33 -16.84 -12.18
C PHE A 224 -1.70 -17.03 -10.81
N ASN A 225 -2.42 -17.67 -9.91
CA ASN A 225 -1.92 -18.01 -8.59
C ASN A 225 -2.07 -19.53 -8.38
N ASN A 226 -0.98 -20.14 -7.94
CA ASN A 226 -0.93 -21.53 -7.56
C ASN A 226 -0.42 -21.65 -6.12
N GLN A 227 -1.26 -22.15 -5.24
CA GLN A 227 -0.91 -22.39 -3.85
C GLN A 227 -0.92 -23.89 -3.58
N PHE A 228 0.09 -24.40 -2.90
CA PHE A 228 0.13 -25.77 -2.42
C PHE A 228 0.77 -25.86 -1.04
N ALA A 229 0.31 -26.82 -0.27
CA ALA A 229 0.80 -27.11 1.07
C ALA A 229 1.65 -28.39 1.06
N GLY A 230 2.82 -28.32 1.69
CA GLY A 230 3.63 -29.52 1.94
C GLY A 230 3.04 -30.34 3.08
N TYR A 231 2.89 -31.67 2.88
CA TYR A 231 2.35 -32.57 3.88
C TYR A 231 3.11 -33.90 3.93
N ASN A 232 3.20 -34.46 5.13
CA ASN A 232 3.86 -35.76 5.37
C ASN A 232 2.87 -36.87 5.75
N VAL A 233 1.58 -36.57 5.84
CA VAL A 233 0.51 -37.50 6.23
C VAL A 233 -0.55 -37.55 5.15
N ALA A 234 -1.26 -38.68 5.05
CA ALA A 234 -2.38 -38.75 4.12
C ALA A 234 -3.46 -37.75 4.49
N LEU A 235 -3.91 -36.98 3.51
CA LEU A 235 -4.92 -35.94 3.74
C LEU A 235 -6.30 -36.60 3.97
N PRO A 236 -7.08 -36.10 4.94
CA PRO A 236 -8.46 -36.53 5.13
C PRO A 236 -9.32 -36.25 3.89
N ASN A 237 -10.40 -37.01 3.74
CA ASN A 237 -11.35 -36.79 2.66
C ASN A 237 -11.93 -35.36 2.68
N GLY A 238 -11.87 -34.70 1.55
CA GLY A 238 -12.36 -33.33 1.40
C GLY A 238 -11.33 -32.23 1.72
N VAL A 239 -10.14 -32.60 2.22
CA VAL A 239 -9.04 -31.65 2.40
C VAL A 239 -8.16 -31.65 1.15
N SER A 240 -7.99 -30.50 0.52
CA SER A 240 -7.08 -30.30 -0.62
C SER A 240 -5.75 -29.72 -0.15
N GLY A 241 -4.67 -30.22 -0.69
CA GLY A 241 -3.32 -29.64 -0.51
C GLY A 241 -2.92 -28.65 -1.61
N SER A 242 -3.81 -28.33 -2.54
CA SER A 242 -3.52 -27.39 -3.64
C SER A 242 -4.74 -26.55 -4.00
N SER A 243 -4.48 -25.31 -4.42
CA SER A 243 -5.48 -24.37 -4.92
C SER A 243 -4.90 -23.60 -6.09
N ILE A 244 -5.63 -23.51 -7.18
CA ILE A 244 -5.25 -22.76 -8.38
C ILE A 244 -6.32 -21.73 -8.66
N CYS A 245 -5.89 -20.48 -8.84
CA CYS A 245 -6.72 -19.37 -9.25
C CYS A 245 -6.15 -18.76 -10.54
N PHE A 246 -7.01 -18.63 -11.53
CA PHE A 246 -6.72 -17.86 -12.75
C PHE A 246 -7.78 -16.76 -12.90
N MET A 247 -7.36 -15.57 -13.28
CA MET A 247 -8.25 -14.44 -13.51
C MET A 247 -7.74 -13.61 -14.69
N ALA A 248 -8.66 -13.19 -15.54
CA ALA A 248 -8.43 -12.20 -16.59
C ALA A 248 -9.37 -11.02 -16.37
N LYS A 249 -8.82 -9.80 -16.46
CA LYS A 249 -9.50 -8.55 -16.14
C LYS A 249 -9.38 -7.55 -17.32
N PRO A 250 -9.99 -7.81 -18.51
CA PRO A 250 -10.01 -6.80 -19.56
C PRO A 250 -10.94 -5.65 -19.18
N ARG A 251 -10.48 -4.45 -19.42
CA ARG A 251 -11.19 -3.20 -19.19
C ARG A 251 -11.03 -2.29 -20.39
N VAL A 252 -12.01 -1.43 -20.61
CA VAL A 252 -11.96 -0.37 -21.62
C VAL A 252 -12.60 0.87 -21.03
N SER A 253 -11.99 2.02 -21.28
CA SER A 253 -12.55 3.30 -20.90
C SER A 253 -12.37 4.34 -21.99
N PHE A 254 -13.32 5.26 -22.07
CA PHE A 254 -13.32 6.39 -22.99
C PHE A 254 -13.57 7.65 -22.16
N LEU A 255 -12.62 8.57 -22.20
CA LEU A 255 -12.67 9.87 -21.56
C LEU A 255 -12.99 10.94 -22.61
N TYR A 256 -13.88 11.87 -22.26
CA TYR A 256 -14.16 13.07 -23.00
C TYR A 256 -14.12 14.30 -22.08
N ALA A 257 -13.19 15.19 -22.33
CA ALA A 257 -12.95 16.41 -21.57
C ALA A 257 -13.63 17.62 -22.22
N LEU A 258 -14.39 18.39 -21.43
CA LEU A 258 -15.09 19.61 -21.83
C LEU A 258 -14.52 20.80 -21.05
N PRO A 259 -13.52 21.52 -21.58
CA PRO A 259 -13.04 22.74 -20.98
C PRO A 259 -14.03 23.89 -21.14
N PHE A 260 -14.14 24.74 -20.09
CA PHE A 260 -14.95 25.94 -20.09
C PHE A 260 -14.06 27.21 -20.05
N GLU A 261 -14.59 28.34 -20.51
CA GLU A 261 -13.85 29.61 -20.60
C GLU A 261 -13.34 30.15 -19.26
N ASN A 262 -13.95 29.75 -18.14
CA ASN A 262 -13.58 30.18 -16.79
C ASN A 262 -12.44 29.35 -16.17
N GLY A 263 -11.81 28.46 -16.92
CA GLY A 263 -10.75 27.59 -16.44
C GLY A 263 -11.24 26.38 -15.63
N THR A 264 -12.56 26.10 -15.71
CA THR A 264 -13.12 24.83 -15.21
C THR A 264 -13.20 23.81 -16.35
N GLU A 265 -13.30 22.53 -16.00
CA GLU A 265 -13.39 21.44 -16.96
C GLU A 265 -14.39 20.40 -16.45
N LEU A 266 -15.11 19.76 -17.37
CA LEU A 266 -15.96 18.62 -17.06
C LEU A 266 -15.46 17.41 -17.82
N ASP A 267 -14.98 16.43 -17.10
CA ASP A 267 -14.56 15.15 -17.62
C ASP A 267 -15.70 14.14 -17.54
N MET A 268 -15.91 13.43 -18.62
CA MET A 268 -16.91 12.38 -18.74
C MET A 268 -16.22 11.08 -19.11
N LEU A 269 -16.26 10.09 -18.22
CA LEU A 269 -15.65 8.79 -18.41
C LEU A 269 -16.74 7.73 -18.57
N ALA A 270 -16.72 7.01 -19.69
CA ALA A 270 -17.47 5.78 -19.88
C ALA A 270 -16.52 4.59 -19.75
N ARG A 271 -16.92 3.58 -18.99
CA ARG A 271 -16.07 2.42 -18.72
C ARG A 271 -16.84 1.12 -18.80
N ALA A 272 -16.14 0.05 -19.19
CA ALA A 272 -16.65 -1.32 -19.16
C ALA A 272 -15.54 -2.28 -18.80
N GLY A 273 -15.87 -3.35 -18.08
CA GLY A 273 -14.90 -4.34 -17.63
C GLY A 273 -15.51 -5.71 -17.50
N TYR A 274 -14.63 -6.70 -17.53
CA TYR A 274 -14.96 -8.09 -17.27
C TYR A 274 -13.92 -8.68 -16.35
N ASP A 275 -14.35 -9.36 -15.28
CA ASP A 275 -13.50 -10.17 -14.41
C ASP A 275 -13.91 -11.63 -14.60
N GLY A 276 -13.09 -12.40 -15.27
CA GLY A 276 -13.37 -13.79 -15.60
C GLY A 276 -12.24 -14.73 -15.16
N GLY A 277 -12.60 -15.84 -14.56
CA GLY A 277 -11.60 -16.80 -14.11
C GLY A 277 -12.16 -18.05 -13.47
N THR A 278 -11.32 -18.74 -12.74
CA THR A 278 -11.63 -20.04 -12.14
C THR A 278 -12.88 -19.98 -11.25
N ASN A 279 -13.01 -18.89 -10.49
CA ASN A 279 -14.08 -18.76 -9.50
C ASN A 279 -14.95 -17.52 -9.72
N GLN A 280 -14.77 -16.77 -10.80
CA GLN A 280 -15.40 -15.48 -10.99
C GLN A 280 -15.85 -15.25 -12.43
N ASN A 281 -17.04 -14.67 -12.58
CA ASN A 281 -17.55 -14.14 -13.85
C ASN A 281 -18.38 -12.89 -13.52
N ARG A 282 -17.80 -11.72 -13.73
CA ARG A 282 -18.37 -10.44 -13.40
C ARG A 282 -18.20 -9.49 -14.58
N VAL A 283 -19.27 -8.81 -14.95
CA VAL A 283 -19.29 -7.77 -15.98
C VAL A 283 -19.65 -6.46 -15.31
N SER A 284 -18.97 -5.39 -15.63
CA SER A 284 -19.28 -4.04 -15.17
C SER A 284 -19.35 -3.07 -16.32
N ALA A 285 -20.23 -2.07 -16.21
CA ALA A 285 -20.29 -0.93 -17.10
C ALA A 285 -20.72 0.30 -16.30
N GLY A 286 -20.11 1.45 -16.54
CA GLY A 286 -20.38 2.64 -15.75
C GLY A 286 -20.01 3.93 -16.44
N LEU A 287 -20.45 5.01 -15.78
CA LEU A 287 -20.19 6.39 -16.15
C LEU A 287 -19.64 7.13 -14.93
N ALA A 288 -18.65 7.97 -15.16
CA ALA A 288 -18.16 8.91 -14.15
C ALA A 288 -18.11 10.33 -14.73
N LEU A 289 -18.30 11.29 -13.87
CA LEU A 289 -18.26 12.71 -14.15
C LEU A 289 -17.35 13.37 -13.11
N ASP A 290 -16.35 14.12 -13.58
CA ASP A 290 -15.49 14.94 -12.74
C ASP A 290 -15.59 16.39 -13.17
N TYR A 291 -15.99 17.23 -12.24
CA TYR A 291 -16.03 18.66 -12.44
C TYR A 291 -14.83 19.29 -11.76
N ILE A 292 -13.87 19.69 -12.56
CA ILE A 292 -12.61 20.30 -12.13
C ILE A 292 -12.83 21.81 -11.99
N ILE A 293 -12.68 22.33 -10.79
CA ILE A 293 -12.90 23.74 -10.44
C ILE A 293 -11.55 24.45 -10.39
N ALA A 294 -10.89 24.57 -11.54
CA ALA A 294 -9.54 25.14 -11.66
C ALA A 294 -8.62 24.62 -10.51
N ASP A 295 -7.91 25.51 -9.85
CA ASP A 295 -7.00 25.16 -8.75
C ASP A 295 -7.70 24.92 -7.38
N TYR A 296 -9.03 24.96 -7.32
CA TYR A 296 -9.77 24.84 -6.05
C TYR A 296 -10.13 23.40 -5.68
N GLY A 297 -10.35 22.55 -6.67
CA GLY A 297 -10.65 21.15 -6.42
C GLY A 297 -11.47 20.48 -7.52
N THR A 298 -11.78 19.21 -7.30
CA THR A 298 -12.56 18.37 -8.20
C THR A 298 -13.75 17.78 -7.46
N ALA A 299 -14.94 17.92 -8.03
CA ALA A 299 -16.14 17.25 -7.57
C ALA A 299 -16.42 16.06 -8.48
N SER A 300 -16.57 14.88 -7.93
CA SER A 300 -16.67 13.61 -8.64
C SER A 300 -18.02 12.94 -8.38
N ALA A 301 -18.59 12.31 -9.42
CA ALA A 301 -19.75 11.44 -9.30
C ALA A 301 -19.61 10.25 -10.24
N SER A 302 -19.93 9.05 -9.78
CA SER A 302 -19.97 7.87 -10.66
C SER A 302 -21.10 6.93 -10.33
N VAL A 303 -21.49 6.16 -11.33
CA VAL A 303 -22.43 5.05 -11.22
C VAL A 303 -22.01 3.91 -12.12
N ASP A 304 -22.05 2.69 -11.61
CA ASP A 304 -21.81 1.48 -12.38
C ASP A 304 -23.02 0.54 -12.30
N VAL A 305 -23.13 -0.35 -13.26
CA VAL A 305 -23.98 -1.53 -13.20
C VAL A 305 -23.09 -2.75 -13.26
N VAL A 306 -23.20 -3.58 -12.27
CA VAL A 306 -22.38 -4.79 -12.11
C VAL A 306 -23.28 -6.00 -12.16
N TRP A 307 -22.90 -6.99 -12.98
CA TRP A 307 -23.55 -8.29 -13.02
C TRP A 307 -22.56 -9.38 -12.69
N THR A 308 -22.90 -10.24 -11.73
CA THR A 308 -22.05 -11.35 -11.29
C THR A 308 -22.80 -12.67 -11.39
N LYS A 309 -22.20 -13.63 -12.09
CA LYS A 309 -22.79 -14.95 -12.31
C LYS A 309 -22.86 -15.76 -11.01
N ASN A 310 -23.93 -16.55 -10.86
CA ASN A 310 -24.14 -17.49 -9.76
C ASN A 310 -24.32 -16.87 -8.36
N MET A 311 -24.67 -15.58 -8.30
CA MET A 311 -25.01 -14.91 -7.05
C MET A 311 -26.51 -14.88 -6.80
N ALA A 312 -26.91 -14.84 -5.51
CA ALA A 312 -28.31 -14.72 -5.13
C ALA A 312 -28.92 -13.37 -5.60
N SER A 313 -28.09 -12.31 -5.60
CA SER A 313 -28.40 -11.00 -6.17
C SER A 313 -27.37 -10.68 -7.25
N PRO A 314 -27.62 -11.08 -8.50
CA PRO A 314 -26.60 -10.99 -9.55
C PRO A 314 -26.34 -9.57 -10.05
N ILE A 315 -27.17 -8.60 -9.70
CA ILE A 315 -27.02 -7.21 -10.15
C ILE A 315 -26.81 -6.31 -8.93
N ALA A 316 -25.78 -5.49 -9.00
CA ALA A 316 -25.55 -4.37 -8.10
C ALA A 316 -25.40 -3.06 -8.89
N VAL A 317 -25.73 -1.95 -8.26
CA VAL A 317 -25.58 -0.60 -8.82
C VAL A 317 -24.75 0.24 -7.86
N PRO A 318 -23.43 0.05 -7.83
CA PRO A 318 -22.56 0.88 -7.03
C PRO A 318 -22.55 2.31 -7.56
N PHE A 319 -22.37 3.26 -6.65
CA PHE A 319 -22.21 4.68 -6.98
C PHE A 319 -21.27 5.34 -5.97
N GLN A 320 -20.61 6.40 -6.40
CA GLN A 320 -19.72 7.19 -5.57
C GLN A 320 -19.94 8.67 -5.81
N LEU A 321 -19.86 9.45 -4.76
CA LEU A 321 -19.77 10.90 -4.78
C LEU A 321 -18.53 11.31 -4.03
N GLY A 322 -17.82 12.33 -4.51
CA GLY A 322 -16.60 12.76 -3.88
C GLY A 322 -16.23 14.20 -4.15
N PHE A 323 -15.29 14.67 -3.36
CA PHE A 323 -14.64 15.96 -3.56
C PHE A 323 -13.17 15.85 -3.12
N LYS A 324 -12.28 16.40 -3.97
CA LYS A 324 -10.84 16.53 -3.69
C LYS A 324 -10.47 18.01 -3.74
N THR A 325 -9.67 18.48 -2.81
CA THR A 325 -9.19 19.87 -2.79
C THR A 325 -8.08 20.08 -3.82
N GLY A 326 -8.05 21.25 -4.44
CA GLY A 326 -7.00 21.66 -5.38
C GLY A 326 -5.85 22.42 -4.73
N SER A 327 -4.86 22.77 -5.55
CA SER A 327 -3.61 23.43 -5.12
C SER A 327 -3.77 24.81 -4.52
N ALA A 328 -4.84 25.55 -4.88
CA ALA A 328 -5.13 26.86 -4.31
C ALA A 328 -5.69 26.82 -2.88
N VAL A 329 -6.01 25.64 -2.37
CA VAL A 329 -6.55 25.44 -1.03
C VAL A 329 -5.44 24.99 -0.09
N SER A 330 -5.31 25.66 1.05
CA SER A 330 -4.29 25.31 2.07
C SER A 330 -4.57 24.01 2.82
N VAL A 331 -5.72 23.37 2.58
CA VAL A 331 -6.10 22.07 3.12
C VAL A 331 -6.01 21.07 1.97
N ILE A 332 -5.18 20.06 2.12
CA ILE A 332 -5.16 18.92 1.21
C ILE A 332 -6.15 17.92 1.74
N GLY A 333 -7.14 17.55 0.93
CA GLY A 333 -8.14 16.62 1.44
C GLY A 333 -9.01 16.01 0.37
N THR A 334 -9.52 14.82 0.70
CA THR A 334 -10.48 14.08 -0.10
C THR A 334 -11.65 13.66 0.78
N VAL A 335 -12.84 13.71 0.23
CA VAL A 335 -14.04 13.18 0.87
C VAL A 335 -14.82 12.39 -0.17
N PHE A 336 -15.07 11.11 0.12
CA PHE A 336 -15.83 10.23 -0.75
C PHE A 336 -16.91 9.50 0.03
N GLY A 337 -17.97 9.09 -0.65
CA GLY A 337 -18.98 8.24 -0.05
C GLY A 337 -19.92 7.67 -1.10
N GLY A 338 -20.53 6.54 -0.76
CA GLY A 338 -21.46 5.88 -1.68
C GLY A 338 -21.71 4.42 -1.33
N LEU A 339 -21.97 3.65 -2.37
CA LEU A 339 -22.16 2.21 -2.35
C LEU A 339 -21.11 1.59 -3.27
N LYS A 340 -20.24 0.74 -2.74
CA LYS A 340 -19.29 -0.03 -3.54
C LYS A 340 -19.74 -1.49 -3.67
N SER A 341 -19.41 -2.11 -4.79
CA SER A 341 -19.60 -3.53 -5.02
C SER A 341 -18.29 -4.13 -5.51
N SER A 342 -17.82 -5.14 -4.83
CA SER A 342 -16.57 -5.83 -5.14
C SER A 342 -16.75 -7.33 -5.08
N SER A 343 -15.85 -8.04 -5.74
CA SER A 343 -15.75 -9.50 -5.61
C SER A 343 -14.41 -9.86 -5.03
N ALA A 344 -14.35 -10.92 -4.23
CA ALA A 344 -13.10 -11.33 -3.61
C ALA A 344 -12.03 -11.68 -4.63
N ASP A 345 -10.87 -11.08 -4.49
CA ASP A 345 -9.66 -11.46 -5.23
C ASP A 345 -8.87 -12.50 -4.43
N PHE A 346 -9.13 -13.77 -4.70
CA PHE A 346 -8.47 -14.87 -3.98
C PHE A 346 -6.97 -14.91 -4.21
N ALA A 347 -6.49 -14.44 -5.36
CA ALA A 347 -5.06 -14.37 -5.62
C ALA A 347 -4.39 -13.35 -4.71
N ALA A 348 -4.99 -12.17 -4.55
CA ALA A 348 -4.50 -11.16 -3.62
C ALA A 348 -4.56 -11.64 -2.16
N LEU A 349 -5.67 -12.25 -1.76
CA LEU A 349 -5.81 -12.83 -0.41
C LEU A 349 -4.73 -13.87 -0.11
N GLN A 350 -4.45 -14.78 -1.05
CA GLN A 350 -3.42 -15.81 -0.87
C GLN A 350 -2.00 -15.24 -0.75
N GLN A 351 -1.73 -14.11 -1.40
CA GLN A 351 -0.42 -13.46 -1.32
C GLN A 351 -0.20 -12.69 -0.02
N THR A 352 -1.24 -12.03 0.44
CA THR A 352 -1.15 -11.02 1.48
C THR A 352 -1.42 -11.59 2.86
N ILE A 353 -2.37 -12.51 3.02
CA ILE A 353 -2.64 -13.12 4.32
C ILE A 353 -1.70 -14.31 4.54
N PRO A 354 -0.79 -14.22 5.51
CA PRO A 354 0.08 -15.34 5.83
C PRO A 354 -0.73 -16.51 6.37
N TYR A 355 -0.25 -17.73 6.10
CA TYR A 355 -0.83 -18.98 6.59
C TYR A 355 -2.26 -19.29 6.11
N MET A 356 -2.79 -18.51 5.16
CA MET A 356 -4.12 -18.73 4.61
C MET A 356 -4.07 -19.65 3.40
N PHE A 357 -4.92 -20.67 3.42
CA PHE A 357 -5.16 -21.54 2.28
C PHE A 357 -6.60 -21.36 1.82
N THR A 358 -6.80 -20.94 0.58
CA THR A 358 -8.12 -20.58 0.09
C THR A 358 -8.69 -21.63 -0.82
N ASN A 359 -9.86 -22.10 -0.47
CA ASN A 359 -10.70 -22.97 -1.29
C ASN A 359 -12.13 -22.38 -1.38
N PHE A 360 -12.20 -21.05 -1.58
CA PHE A 360 -13.45 -20.31 -1.47
C PHE A 360 -14.34 -20.44 -2.70
N LYS A 361 -15.63 -20.34 -2.44
CA LYS A 361 -16.62 -20.03 -3.47
C LYS A 361 -16.60 -18.54 -3.77
N PRO A 362 -16.81 -18.14 -5.03
CA PRO A 362 -16.91 -16.74 -5.38
C PRO A 362 -18.05 -16.07 -4.61
N PHE A 363 -17.82 -14.87 -4.12
CA PHE A 363 -18.86 -14.06 -3.51
C PHE A 363 -18.70 -12.60 -3.94
N GLU A 364 -19.79 -11.88 -3.90
CA GLU A 364 -19.87 -10.45 -4.16
C GLU A 364 -20.16 -9.74 -2.85
N GLU A 365 -19.39 -8.71 -2.60
CA GLU A 365 -19.53 -7.83 -1.44
C GLU A 365 -20.17 -6.51 -1.87
N THR A 366 -21.11 -6.02 -1.09
CA THR A 366 -21.71 -4.70 -1.31
C THR A 366 -21.69 -3.94 0.00
N LEU A 367 -21.01 -2.80 0.00
CA LEU A 367 -20.76 -1.99 1.19
C LEU A 367 -21.21 -0.55 0.99
N TRP A 368 -21.87 0.01 1.98
CA TRP A 368 -21.91 1.45 2.18
C TRP A 368 -20.54 1.90 2.67
N PHE A 369 -20.00 2.96 2.12
CA PHE A 369 -18.74 3.52 2.56
C PHE A 369 -18.77 5.04 2.60
N ALA A 370 -17.95 5.62 3.46
CA ALA A 370 -17.59 7.02 3.46
C ALA A 370 -16.14 7.15 3.93
N SER A 371 -15.38 8.01 3.28
CA SER A 371 -13.98 8.28 3.62
C SER A 371 -13.74 9.77 3.62
N ALA A 372 -12.98 10.25 4.59
CA ALA A 372 -12.49 11.61 4.63
C ALA A 372 -11.02 11.58 5.05
N ASP A 373 -10.15 12.15 4.24
CA ASP A 373 -8.72 12.32 4.50
C ASP A 373 -8.38 13.81 4.40
N LEU A 374 -7.82 14.37 5.45
CA LEU A 374 -7.50 15.79 5.56
C LEU A 374 -6.09 15.98 6.08
N THR A 375 -5.27 16.73 5.35
CA THR A 375 -3.92 17.12 5.74
C THR A 375 -3.80 18.63 5.70
N LEU A 376 -3.21 19.21 6.74
CA LEU A 376 -3.03 20.64 6.92
C LEU A 376 -1.53 20.98 6.94
N PRO A 377 -0.88 21.15 5.79
CA PRO A 377 0.53 21.52 5.77
C PRO A 377 0.73 22.99 6.17
N PHE A 378 1.51 23.22 7.21
CA PHE A 378 2.00 24.53 7.61
C PHE A 378 3.50 24.61 7.31
N GLU A 379 3.85 25.24 6.21
CA GLU A 379 5.24 25.45 5.83
C GLU A 379 5.71 26.81 6.33
N PHE A 380 6.90 26.84 6.91
CA PHE A 380 7.54 28.05 7.42
C PHE A 380 8.68 28.42 6.47
N SER A 381 8.43 29.41 5.61
CA SER A 381 9.45 29.91 4.68
C SER A 381 10.58 30.61 5.44
N ARG A 382 11.78 30.37 4.97
CA ARG A 382 12.98 31.00 5.48
C ARG A 382 13.18 32.35 4.75
N ASP A 383 12.87 33.44 5.39
CA ASP A 383 13.27 34.75 4.88
C ASP A 383 14.79 34.91 5.05
N GLY A 384 15.49 35.24 3.94
CA GLY A 384 16.94 35.21 3.74
C GLY A 384 17.78 35.99 4.77
N GLY A 385 17.99 35.40 5.92
CA GLY A 385 18.85 35.86 7.02
C GLY A 385 19.83 34.76 7.46
N GLU A 386 20.62 35.04 8.50
CA GLU A 386 21.53 34.06 9.11
C GLU A 386 20.81 32.75 9.44
N THR A 387 21.49 31.62 9.22
CA THR A 387 20.95 30.26 9.55
C THR A 387 20.70 30.20 11.05
N PRO A 388 19.44 30.17 11.51
CA PRO A 388 19.18 30.02 12.92
C PRO A 388 19.69 28.66 13.40
N ALA A 389 20.15 28.59 14.63
CA ALA A 389 20.58 27.33 15.24
C ALA A 389 19.46 26.28 15.27
N PHE A 390 18.20 26.71 15.12
CA PHE A 390 17.01 25.86 15.07
C PHE A 390 15.92 26.54 14.26
N ALA A 391 15.35 25.86 13.28
CA ALA A 391 14.23 26.34 12.46
C ALA A 391 13.15 25.25 12.32
N ILE A 392 11.91 25.65 12.41
CA ILE A 392 10.77 24.81 12.05
C ILE A 392 10.60 24.89 10.53
N LYS A 393 10.67 23.77 9.83
CA LYS A 393 10.42 23.68 8.38
C LYS A 393 8.93 23.48 8.10
N LYS A 394 8.31 22.51 8.78
CA LYS A 394 6.94 22.09 8.50
C LYS A 394 6.26 21.54 9.75
N ILE A 395 4.97 21.81 9.87
CA ILE A 395 4.06 21.10 10.78
C ILE A 395 2.91 20.60 9.94
N GLU A 396 2.63 19.29 10.00
CA GLU A 396 1.64 18.64 9.16
C GLU A 396 0.74 17.73 10.00
N PRO A 397 -0.36 18.24 10.54
CA PRO A 397 -1.41 17.41 11.09
C PRO A 397 -2.23 16.78 9.96
N ALA A 398 -2.48 15.48 10.09
CA ALA A 398 -3.31 14.70 9.20
C ALA A 398 -4.42 14.00 10.00
N PHE A 399 -5.58 13.87 9.40
CA PHE A 399 -6.74 13.23 9.97
C PHE A 399 -7.45 12.41 8.91
N LYS A 400 -7.76 11.14 9.21
CA LYS A 400 -8.49 10.25 8.32
C LYS A 400 -9.62 9.55 9.07
N VAL A 401 -10.76 9.42 8.42
CA VAL A 401 -11.90 8.63 8.88
C VAL A 401 -12.41 7.81 7.72
N ASP A 402 -12.52 6.51 7.91
CA ASP A 402 -13.15 5.58 6.99
C ASP A 402 -14.35 4.92 7.68
N PHE A 403 -15.47 4.84 6.99
CA PHE A 403 -16.68 4.15 7.42
C PHE A 403 -17.03 3.09 6.40
N GLU A 404 -17.33 1.88 6.86
CA GLU A 404 -17.81 0.79 6.02
C GLU A 404 -18.92 0.02 6.73
N LYS A 405 -19.95 -0.34 5.97
CA LYS A 405 -21.05 -1.17 6.44
C LYS A 405 -21.58 -2.04 5.32
N THR A 406 -21.75 -3.33 5.59
CA THR A 406 -22.42 -4.24 4.65
C THR A 406 -23.83 -3.74 4.30
N ALA A 407 -24.14 -3.74 3.00
CA ALA A 407 -25.39 -3.25 2.47
C ALA A 407 -26.37 -4.42 2.23
N PHE A 408 -27.67 -4.15 2.41
CA PHE A 408 -28.77 -5.04 2.03
C PHE A 408 -28.71 -6.46 2.65
N GLY A 409 -28.13 -6.60 3.84
CA GLY A 409 -27.96 -7.91 4.49
C GLY A 409 -26.92 -8.82 3.82
N ASN A 410 -26.09 -8.26 2.94
CA ASN A 410 -24.93 -8.96 2.38
C ASN A 410 -23.89 -9.20 3.48
N LYS A 411 -22.93 -10.04 3.15
CA LYS A 411 -21.81 -10.36 4.02
C LYS A 411 -20.52 -9.93 3.35
N SER A 412 -19.51 -9.66 4.15
CA SER A 412 -18.16 -9.30 3.76
C SER A 412 -17.17 -10.34 4.28
N LEU A 413 -16.01 -10.45 3.67
CA LEU A 413 -14.88 -11.20 4.22
C LEU A 413 -14.23 -10.38 5.35
N SER A 414 -14.73 -10.54 6.54
CA SER A 414 -14.29 -9.75 7.69
C SER A 414 -13.80 -10.59 8.87
N LEU A 415 -14.09 -11.88 8.85
CA LEU A 415 -13.68 -12.81 9.91
C LEU A 415 -12.56 -13.72 9.42
N PHE A 416 -11.51 -13.78 10.23
CA PHE A 416 -10.44 -14.76 10.05
C PHE A 416 -10.37 -15.66 11.27
N SER A 417 -10.20 -16.94 11.05
CA SER A 417 -10.06 -17.94 12.10
C SER A 417 -9.09 -19.02 11.66
N VAL A 418 -8.59 -19.80 12.61
CA VAL A 418 -7.79 -20.98 12.31
C VAL A 418 -8.70 -22.18 12.21
N ASP A 419 -8.65 -22.89 11.07
CA ASP A 419 -9.38 -24.12 10.89
C ASP A 419 -8.78 -25.24 11.76
N THR A 420 -9.57 -25.83 12.62
CA THR A 420 -9.14 -26.85 13.58
C THR A 420 -8.67 -28.15 12.93
N VAL A 421 -9.07 -28.43 11.69
CA VAL A 421 -8.67 -29.65 10.97
C VAL A 421 -7.33 -29.45 10.28
N THR A 422 -7.15 -28.35 9.60
CA THR A 422 -5.94 -28.06 8.82
C THR A 422 -4.91 -27.25 9.59
N GLY A 423 -5.31 -26.55 10.63
CA GLY A 423 -4.47 -25.59 11.33
C GLY A 423 -4.14 -24.33 10.51
N LEU A 424 -4.78 -24.13 9.37
CA LEU A 424 -4.53 -23.00 8.49
C LEU A 424 -5.55 -21.86 8.72
N MET A 425 -5.15 -20.65 8.45
CA MET A 425 -6.06 -19.51 8.51
C MET A 425 -7.11 -19.60 7.39
N THR A 426 -8.35 -19.32 7.75
CA THR A 426 -9.48 -19.25 6.83
C THR A 426 -10.23 -17.95 7.03
N ALA A 427 -10.76 -17.39 5.94
CA ALA A 427 -11.62 -16.24 6.01
C ALA A 427 -13.10 -16.67 6.01
N GLN A 428 -13.92 -15.95 6.73
CA GLN A 428 -15.36 -16.17 6.86
C GLN A 428 -16.16 -14.93 6.46
N LEU A 429 -17.38 -15.17 6.01
CA LEU A 429 -18.32 -14.12 5.64
C LEU A 429 -19.14 -13.69 6.85
N ALA A 430 -19.09 -12.42 7.21
CA ALA A 430 -19.87 -11.80 8.27
C ALA A 430 -20.48 -10.47 7.83
N GLU A 431 -21.43 -9.96 8.60
CA GLU A 431 -21.85 -8.57 8.48
C GLU A 431 -20.73 -7.68 9.01
N ARG A 432 -20.40 -6.64 8.27
CA ARG A 432 -19.36 -5.67 8.65
C ARG A 432 -19.97 -4.34 9.03
N LEU A 433 -19.48 -3.76 10.10
CA LEU A 433 -19.65 -2.37 10.48
C LEU A 433 -18.32 -1.90 11.08
N ALA A 434 -17.61 -1.05 10.37
CA ALA A 434 -16.31 -0.55 10.79
C ALA A 434 -16.27 0.98 10.69
N ILE A 435 -15.64 1.62 11.65
CA ILE A 435 -15.24 3.02 11.60
C ILE A 435 -13.75 3.05 11.95
N ASP A 436 -12.92 3.43 10.99
CA ASP A 436 -11.51 3.64 11.20
C ASP A 436 -11.23 5.11 11.33
N THR A 437 -10.45 5.45 12.34
CA THR A 437 -10.02 6.82 12.56
C THR A 437 -8.53 6.85 12.76
N SER A 438 -7.86 7.81 12.15
CA SER A 438 -6.47 8.08 12.44
C SER A 438 -6.22 9.58 12.56
N PHE A 439 -5.33 9.91 13.46
CA PHE A 439 -4.79 11.26 13.61
C PHE A 439 -3.28 11.16 13.72
N SER A 440 -2.57 12.01 12.97
CA SER A 440 -1.13 12.10 13.10
C SER A 440 -0.67 13.54 12.93
N THR A 441 0.48 13.86 13.50
CA THR A 441 1.14 15.13 13.28
C THR A 441 2.63 14.90 13.08
N THR A 442 3.16 15.45 12.01
CA THR A 442 4.60 15.43 11.71
C THR A 442 5.16 16.84 11.89
N PHE A 443 6.26 16.92 12.61
CA PHE A 443 7.06 18.13 12.82
C PHE A 443 8.41 17.96 12.14
N SER A 444 8.78 18.86 11.26
CA SER A 444 10.09 18.87 10.60
C SER A 444 10.86 20.12 11.02
N PHE A 445 12.09 19.90 11.45
CA PHE A 445 13.00 20.93 11.94
C PHE A 445 14.33 20.86 11.20
N LEU A 446 14.99 22.02 11.09
CA LEU A 446 16.37 22.13 10.66
C LEU A 446 17.22 22.62 11.82
N ILE A 447 18.28 21.90 12.15
CA ILE A 447 19.18 22.18 13.25
C ILE A 447 20.56 22.55 12.69
N GLY A 448 21.08 23.72 13.07
CA GLY A 448 22.39 24.18 12.61
C GLY A 448 22.50 24.37 11.09
N GLY A 449 21.37 24.36 10.37
CA GLY A 449 21.34 24.49 8.91
C GLY A 449 21.77 23.26 8.13
N THR A 450 22.06 22.13 8.79
CA THR A 450 22.61 20.91 8.15
C THR A 450 21.98 19.60 8.62
N VAL A 451 21.21 19.61 9.70
CA VAL A 451 20.59 18.40 10.25
C VAL A 451 19.07 18.53 10.22
N ASP A 452 18.43 17.63 9.55
CA ASP A 452 16.98 17.45 9.54
C ASP A 452 16.55 16.57 10.71
N LEU A 453 15.59 17.07 11.49
CA LEU A 453 14.93 16.34 12.56
C LEU A 453 13.44 16.24 12.24
N ASN A 454 12.93 15.02 12.14
CA ASN A 454 11.53 14.74 11.92
C ASN A 454 10.95 13.99 13.12
N LEU A 455 9.86 14.52 13.65
CA LEU A 455 9.11 13.91 14.73
C LEU A 455 7.69 13.66 14.26
N SER A 456 7.20 12.44 14.38
CA SER A 456 5.81 12.12 14.12
C SER A 456 5.19 11.46 15.34
N ALA A 457 3.97 11.85 15.64
CA ALA A 457 3.13 11.19 16.63
C ALA A 457 1.75 10.98 16.02
N GLY A 458 1.19 9.81 16.25
CA GLY A 458 -0.11 9.46 15.69
C GLY A 458 -0.90 8.50 16.57
N TRP A 459 -2.18 8.43 16.31
CA TRP A 459 -3.10 7.46 16.87
C TRP A 459 -3.99 6.91 15.75
N LYS A 460 -4.20 5.61 15.75
CA LYS A 460 -5.16 4.91 14.89
C LYS A 460 -6.15 4.17 15.78
N GLY A 461 -7.42 4.22 15.45
CA GLY A 461 -8.46 3.50 16.18
C GLY A 461 -9.46 2.87 15.23
N CYS A 462 -9.84 1.62 15.50
CA CYS A 462 -10.89 0.89 14.83
C CYS A 462 -12.05 0.66 15.79
N TRP A 463 -13.26 1.00 15.35
CA TRP A 463 -14.47 0.94 16.15
C TRP A 463 -15.48 0.01 15.49
N PHE A 464 -16.19 -0.78 16.29
CA PHE A 464 -17.31 -1.65 15.88
C PHE A 464 -16.96 -2.88 15.03
N ASP A 465 -15.77 -2.99 14.47
CA ASP A 465 -15.38 -4.17 13.71
C ASP A 465 -14.71 -5.19 14.65
N LYS A 466 -15.50 -6.04 15.27
CA LYS A 466 -15.04 -7.03 16.26
C LYS A 466 -14.26 -8.20 15.64
N ASP A 467 -14.30 -8.30 14.34
CA ASP A 467 -13.94 -9.52 13.61
C ASP A 467 -12.69 -9.35 12.74
N VAL A 468 -12.06 -8.18 12.83
CA VAL A 468 -10.87 -7.88 12.08
C VAL A 468 -9.65 -8.25 12.88
N LEU A 469 -8.72 -8.80 12.17
CA LEU A 469 -7.40 -9.12 12.63
C LEU A 469 -6.57 -7.85 13.00
N GLU A 470 -7.12 -6.70 13.18
CA GLU A 470 -6.43 -5.45 13.50
C GLU A 470 -6.59 -5.07 14.97
N GLU A 471 -5.55 -4.47 15.49
CA GLU A 471 -5.60 -3.87 16.81
C GLU A 471 -6.56 -2.69 16.84
N SER A 472 -7.47 -2.68 17.80
CA SER A 472 -8.50 -1.65 17.88
C SER A 472 -7.93 -0.25 18.10
N HIS A 473 -6.78 -0.13 18.78
CA HIS A 473 -6.14 1.15 19.06
C HIS A 473 -4.62 1.06 19.09
N LEU A 474 -3.98 1.95 18.34
CA LEU A 474 -2.53 2.06 18.22
C LEU A 474 -2.07 3.48 18.51
N LEU A 475 -0.97 3.64 19.25
CA LEU A 475 -0.19 4.86 19.33
C LEU A 475 1.11 4.65 18.56
N MET A 476 1.44 5.58 17.69
CA MET A 476 2.62 5.52 16.82
C MET A 476 3.49 6.74 17.07
N PHE A 477 4.78 6.52 17.26
CA PHE A 477 5.78 7.57 17.40
C PHE A 477 6.94 7.26 16.45
N LYS A 478 7.44 8.28 15.79
CA LYS A 478 8.57 8.16 14.88
C LYS A 478 9.50 9.35 15.08
N LEU A 479 10.79 9.06 15.16
CA LEU A 479 11.87 10.03 15.25
C LEU A 479 12.87 9.73 14.15
N GLY A 480 13.11 10.69 13.27
CA GLY A 480 14.14 10.63 12.23
C GLY A 480 15.12 11.78 12.39
N VAL A 481 16.40 11.49 12.28
CA VAL A 481 17.48 12.49 12.25
C VAL A 481 18.38 12.15 11.08
N SER A 482 18.62 13.11 10.20
CA SER A 482 19.49 12.92 9.05
C SER A 482 20.27 14.19 8.70
N ASP A 483 21.39 14.00 8.04
CA ASP A 483 22.11 15.11 7.41
C ASP A 483 21.33 15.63 6.19
N GLU A 484 21.28 16.94 6.00
CA GLU A 484 20.60 17.59 4.87
C GLU A 484 21.12 17.08 3.50
N ASN A 485 22.39 16.69 3.43
CA ASN A 485 22.99 16.09 2.24
C ASN A 485 22.77 14.56 2.13
N GLY A 486 22.01 13.96 3.03
CA GLY A 486 21.74 12.51 3.03
C GLY A 486 22.98 11.64 3.20
N SER A 487 24.06 12.16 3.83
CA SER A 487 25.28 11.38 4.08
C SER A 487 25.09 10.33 5.16
N TRP A 488 24.23 10.59 6.11
CA TRP A 488 23.86 9.67 7.18
C TRP A 488 22.44 9.95 7.66
N GLY A 489 21.85 8.96 8.29
CA GLY A 489 20.55 9.12 8.94
C GLY A 489 20.30 8.02 9.93
N VAL A 490 19.45 8.35 10.91
CA VAL A 490 18.99 7.44 11.96
C VAL A 490 17.48 7.63 12.10
N GLU A 491 16.76 6.54 12.18
CA GLU A 491 15.33 6.56 12.41
C GLU A 491 14.95 5.52 13.46
N THR A 492 14.02 5.86 14.32
CA THR A 492 13.37 4.92 15.23
C THR A 492 11.88 5.12 15.21
N ASP A 493 11.15 4.04 15.26
CA ASP A 493 9.70 4.00 15.39
C ASP A 493 9.29 3.15 16.58
N VAL A 494 8.18 3.55 17.18
CA VAL A 494 7.58 2.85 18.32
C VAL A 494 6.08 2.80 18.09
N THR A 495 5.53 1.61 18.01
CA THR A 495 4.08 1.39 17.97
C THR A 495 3.65 0.71 19.26
N VAL A 496 2.69 1.30 19.93
CA VAL A 496 2.10 0.78 21.17
C VAL A 496 0.66 0.40 20.88
N SER A 497 0.37 -0.89 20.96
CA SER A 497 -0.99 -1.41 20.97
C SER A 497 -1.58 -1.32 22.37
N PHE A 498 -2.86 -0.98 22.48
CA PHE A 498 -3.56 -1.08 23.77
C PHE A 498 -3.84 -2.52 24.21
N MET A 499 -3.62 -3.46 23.31
CA MET A 499 -3.91 -4.88 23.50
C MET A 499 -2.64 -5.70 23.73
N ASP A 500 -1.51 -5.28 23.17
CA ASP A 500 -0.22 -5.94 23.35
C ASP A 500 0.45 -5.52 24.65
N LYS A 501 1.12 -6.47 25.28
CA LYS A 501 1.89 -6.22 26.52
C LYS A 501 3.17 -5.44 26.26
N VAL A 502 3.67 -5.45 25.05
CA VAL A 502 4.97 -4.88 24.69
C VAL A 502 4.86 -4.07 23.38
N PRO A 503 5.56 -2.92 23.31
CA PRO A 503 5.54 -2.10 22.10
C PRO A 503 6.34 -2.76 20.97
N ASP A 504 5.99 -2.42 19.73
CA ASP A 504 6.85 -2.59 18.56
C ASP A 504 7.92 -1.52 18.55
N VAL A 505 9.16 -1.89 18.42
CA VAL A 505 10.27 -0.94 18.36
C VAL A 505 11.15 -1.27 17.17
N GLY A 506 11.16 -0.37 16.20
CA GLY A 506 12.04 -0.38 15.06
C GLY A 506 13.18 0.63 15.20
N PHE A 507 14.30 0.30 14.58
CA PHE A 507 15.44 1.20 14.46
C PHE A 507 16.13 0.97 13.12
N SER A 508 16.50 2.05 12.45
CA SER A 508 17.33 1.98 11.26
C SER A 508 18.38 3.09 11.27
N ALA A 509 19.52 2.82 10.69
CA ALA A 509 20.59 3.79 10.51
C ALA A 509 21.28 3.54 9.18
N PHE A 510 21.66 4.59 8.49
CA PHE A 510 22.46 4.46 7.29
C PHE A 510 23.64 5.43 7.28
N TYR A 511 24.65 5.05 6.50
CA TYR A 511 25.82 5.88 6.24
C TYR A 511 26.30 5.70 4.79
N LYS A 512 26.42 6.79 4.03
CA LYS A 512 27.02 6.80 2.70
C LYS A 512 28.55 6.70 2.85
N LEU A 513 29.12 5.62 2.36
CA LEU A 513 30.58 5.45 2.28
C LEU A 513 31.15 6.23 1.09
N THR A 514 30.43 6.18 -0.02
CA THR A 514 30.74 6.91 -1.27
C THR A 514 29.41 7.29 -1.93
N ASN A 515 29.44 8.07 -3.01
CA ASN A 515 28.24 8.34 -3.81
C ASN A 515 27.62 7.07 -4.40
N ALA A 516 28.43 6.02 -4.60
CA ALA A 516 28.00 4.76 -5.17
C ALA A 516 27.72 3.67 -4.11
N MET A 517 27.95 3.91 -2.81
CA MET A 517 27.82 2.86 -1.80
C MET A 517 27.30 3.40 -0.46
N ARG A 518 26.30 2.70 0.09
CA ARG A 518 25.67 2.99 1.38
C ARG A 518 25.60 1.73 2.25
N LEU A 519 25.93 1.87 3.52
CA LEU A 519 25.64 0.86 4.56
C LEU A 519 24.34 1.20 5.25
N GLU A 520 23.55 0.18 5.59
CA GLU A 520 22.30 0.35 6.31
C GLU A 520 22.15 -0.74 7.37
N LEU A 521 21.91 -0.34 8.60
CA LEU A 521 21.58 -1.22 9.73
C LEU A 521 20.07 -1.14 9.97
N LYS A 522 19.41 -2.30 10.11
CA LYS A 522 17.99 -2.39 10.49
C LYS A 522 17.81 -3.30 11.69
N LEU A 523 17.05 -2.84 12.65
CA LEU A 523 16.51 -3.61 13.76
C LEU A 523 14.99 -3.55 13.65
N VAL A 524 14.35 -4.67 13.45
CA VAL A 524 12.89 -4.77 13.33
C VAL A 524 12.37 -5.52 14.53
N ASP A 525 11.38 -4.96 15.20
CA ASP A 525 10.77 -5.49 16.42
C ASP A 525 11.84 -5.92 17.45
N PHE A 526 12.62 -4.95 17.85
CA PHE A 526 13.77 -5.16 18.77
C PHE A 526 13.38 -5.78 20.11
N VAL A 527 12.18 -5.46 20.59
CA VAL A 527 11.66 -6.02 21.85
C VAL A 527 11.50 -7.54 21.74
N LYS A 528 10.95 -8.03 20.62
CA LYS A 528 10.80 -9.45 20.33
C LYS A 528 12.17 -10.15 20.27
N LEU A 529 13.14 -9.50 19.65
CA LEU A 529 14.49 -10.04 19.53
C LEU A 529 15.19 -10.17 20.90
N VAL A 530 15.07 -9.14 21.74
CA VAL A 530 15.81 -9.05 23.01
C VAL A 530 15.06 -9.73 24.17
N MET A 531 13.79 -9.45 24.33
CA MET A 531 12.98 -9.94 25.44
C MET A 531 12.36 -11.31 25.16
N GLY A 532 12.19 -11.68 23.88
CA GLY A 532 11.57 -12.93 23.47
C GLY A 532 10.06 -12.96 23.70
N GLU A 533 9.45 -11.80 23.71
CA GLU A 533 7.99 -11.68 23.76
C GLU A 533 7.43 -11.85 22.37
N ASP A 534 6.49 -12.76 22.22
CA ASP A 534 5.88 -13.08 20.94
C ASP A 534 4.57 -12.32 20.77
N ARG A 535 4.33 -11.86 19.55
CA ARG A 535 3.03 -11.36 19.13
C ARG A 535 2.27 -12.46 18.45
N ILE A 536 1.01 -12.56 18.75
CA ILE A 536 0.15 -13.64 18.26
C ILE A 536 -0.76 -13.10 17.17
N LEU A 537 -0.71 -13.76 16.02
CA LEU A 537 -1.56 -13.54 14.89
C LEU A 537 -2.74 -14.50 14.94
N CYS A 538 -3.96 -14.00 14.91
CA CYS A 538 -5.18 -14.81 14.88
C CYS A 538 -5.28 -15.86 16.01
N GLY A 539 -4.76 -15.54 17.18
CA GLY A 539 -4.82 -16.40 18.36
C GLY A 539 -3.87 -17.59 18.39
N GLU A 540 -3.15 -17.90 17.29
CA GLU A 540 -2.31 -19.08 17.22
C GLU A 540 -0.92 -18.88 16.62
N TYR A 541 -0.80 -18.18 15.49
CA TYR A 541 0.47 -17.98 14.82
C TYR A 541 1.26 -16.83 15.43
N ILE A 542 2.56 -16.99 15.50
CA ILE A 542 3.47 -15.92 15.94
C ILE A 542 3.81 -15.05 14.74
N GLN A 543 3.62 -13.75 14.90
CA GLN A 543 3.96 -12.78 13.87
C GLN A 543 5.45 -12.79 13.58
N ARG A 544 5.82 -12.51 12.34
CA ARG A 544 7.21 -12.29 11.94
C ARG A 544 7.77 -11.03 12.57
N GLY A 545 9.09 -10.94 12.63
CA GLY A 545 9.82 -9.81 13.16
C GLY A 545 10.86 -10.28 14.20
N GLY A 546 11.48 -9.33 14.86
CA GLY A 546 12.55 -9.61 15.82
C GLY A 546 13.83 -10.04 15.12
N TYR A 547 14.37 -9.16 14.24
CA TYR A 547 15.66 -9.38 13.60
C TYR A 547 16.54 -8.12 13.59
N ALA A 548 17.84 -8.36 13.42
CA ALA A 548 18.86 -7.35 13.20
C ALA A 548 19.60 -7.67 11.89
N ALA A 549 19.69 -6.71 10.98
CA ALA A 549 20.32 -6.93 9.68
C ALA A 549 21.20 -5.76 9.24
N LEU A 550 22.27 -6.09 8.51
CA LEU A 550 23.15 -5.13 7.85
C LEU A 550 23.04 -5.30 6.34
N TYR A 551 22.90 -4.18 5.65
CA TYR A 551 22.77 -4.11 4.19
C TYR A 551 23.90 -3.27 3.59
N VAL A 552 24.36 -3.68 2.42
CA VAL A 552 25.19 -2.88 1.54
C VAL A 552 24.36 -2.55 0.30
N LYS A 553 24.18 -1.27 0.02
CA LYS A 553 23.50 -0.78 -1.19
C LYS A 553 24.52 -0.16 -2.11
N ILE A 554 24.40 -0.45 -3.40
CA ILE A 554 25.33 -0.02 -4.45
C ILE A 554 24.51 0.62 -5.57
N PHE A 555 24.98 1.77 -6.06
CA PHE A 555 24.34 2.57 -7.10
C PHE A 555 25.33 2.79 -8.26
N PHE A 556 24.92 2.56 -9.52
CA PHE A 556 25.72 2.72 -10.72
C PHE A 556 24.99 3.53 -11.78
#